data_82e932d05d1c3c7f55ef9b187d66b15e
#
_entry.id   82e932d05d1c3c7f55ef9b187d66b15e
#
_cell.length_a   1.000
_cell.length_b   1.000
_cell.length_c   1.000
_cell.angle_alpha   90.00
_cell.angle_beta   90.00
_cell.angle_gamma   90.00
#
_symmetry.space_group_name_H-M   'P 1'
#
loop_
_entity.id
_entity.type
_entity.pdbx_description
1 polymer ?
#
loop_
_entity_poly.entity_id
_entity_poly.type
_entity_poly.pdbx_seq_one_letter_code
_entity_poly.pdbx_strand_id
1 'polypeptide(L)'
;IYVTGRIKELIIKGGENIAPREVDEALLDHDSVLEAAAFAVPCANYGERVEACIIPRQSIKLNLEHLLEHCISSIGKFKAPDKIHIMNDLPKGPSGKIQRLKLYNLIYPQAKI
;
A
#
# COMPACT_ATOMS: atom_id res chain seq x y z
N ILE A 1 -4.95 23.02 8.52
CA ILE A 1 -5.75 22.62 8.91
C ILE A 1 -6.11 21.41 8.56
N TYR A 2 -6.33 21.06 7.78
CA TYR A 2 -6.82 20.08 7.38
C TYR A 2 -5.93 19.11 6.89
N VAL A 3 -4.75 19.22 6.91
CA VAL A 3 -3.82 18.28 6.51
C VAL A 3 -3.61 17.23 7.50
N THR A 4 -4.21 17.27 8.61
CA THR A 4 -4.06 16.28 9.66
C THR A 4 -4.29 14.86 9.20
N GLY A 5 -5.31 14.63 8.40
CA GLY A 5 -5.61 13.30 7.92
C GLY A 5 -4.52 12.74 7.02
N ARG A 6 -3.92 13.60 6.21
CA ARG A 6 -2.87 13.16 5.32
C ARG A 6 -1.61 12.82 6.06
N ILE A 7 -1.29 13.60 7.07
CA ILE A 7 -0.10 13.35 7.88
C ILE A 7 -0.19 11.99 8.55
N LYS A 8 -1.38 11.62 9.02
CA LYS A 8 -1.56 10.34 9.69
C LYS A 8 -1.40 9.16 8.74
N GLU A 9 -1.54 9.37 7.46
CA GLU A 9 -1.41 8.30 6.48
C GLU A 9 0.01 8.11 5.98
N LEU A 10 0.91 9.05 6.26
CA LEU A 10 2.29 8.91 5.79
C LEU A 10 2.95 7.68 6.41
N ILE A 11 3.76 7.01 5.63
CA ILE A 11 4.55 5.88 6.09
C ILE A 11 5.93 6.42 6.43
N ILE A 12 6.38 6.21 7.67
CA ILE A 12 7.67 6.71 8.10
C ILE A 12 8.63 5.52 8.20
N LYS A 13 9.44 5.35 7.18
CA LYS A 13 10.36 4.22 7.07
C LYS A 13 11.78 4.73 7.22
N GLY A 14 12.45 4.33 8.29
CA GLY A 14 13.83 4.73 8.52
C GLY A 14 14.02 6.23 8.60
N GLY A 15 13.00 6.95 9.10
CA GLY A 15 13.06 8.41 9.18
C GLY A 15 12.61 9.13 7.92
N GLU A 16 12.35 8.40 6.84
CA GLU A 16 11.90 9.02 5.59
C GLU A 16 10.39 8.95 5.47
N ASN A 17 9.77 10.05 5.09
CA ASN A 17 8.32 10.12 4.91
C ASN A 17 7.98 9.62 3.51
N ILE A 18 7.19 8.56 3.43
CA ILE A 18 6.76 7.99 2.16
C ILE A 18 5.27 8.23 2.02
N ALA A 19 4.87 8.90 0.95
CA ALA A 19 3.46 9.14 0.68
C ALA A 19 2.83 7.85 0.14
N PRO A 20 1.80 7.30 0.80
CA PRO A 20 1.19 6.06 0.30
C PRO A 20 0.67 6.20 -1.12
N ARG A 21 0.21 7.38 -1.51
CA ARG A 21 -0.29 7.58 -2.87
C ARG A 21 0.77 7.36 -3.93
N GLU A 22 2.01 7.66 -3.62
CA GLU A 22 3.11 7.43 -4.56
C GLU A 22 3.24 5.94 -4.86
N VAL A 23 3.10 5.11 -3.84
CA VAL A 23 3.15 3.67 -3.99
C VAL A 23 1.91 3.17 -4.72
N ASP A 24 0.74 3.70 -4.36
CA ASP A 24 -0.51 3.35 -5.03
C ASP A 24 -0.41 3.60 -6.53
N GLU A 25 0.13 4.76 -6.91
CA GLU A 25 0.21 5.12 -8.32
C GLU A 25 1.18 4.22 -9.08
N ALA A 26 2.27 3.83 -8.46
CA ALA A 26 3.21 2.90 -9.08
C ALA A 26 2.54 1.55 -9.33
N LEU A 27 1.73 1.08 -8.38
CA LEU A 27 1.02 -0.18 -8.54
C LEU A 27 -0.06 -0.06 -9.61
N LEU A 28 -0.81 1.03 -9.59
CA LEU A 28 -1.91 1.25 -10.55
C LEU A 28 -1.40 1.41 -11.98
N ASP A 29 -0.16 1.83 -12.14
CA ASP A 29 0.44 1.96 -13.45
C ASP A 29 0.64 0.61 -14.13
N HIS A 30 0.63 -0.48 -13.38
CA HIS A 30 0.79 -1.81 -13.95
C HIS A 30 -0.57 -2.32 -14.45
N ASP A 31 -0.55 -2.93 -15.63
CA ASP A 31 -1.78 -3.36 -16.31
C ASP A 31 -2.59 -4.38 -15.52
N SER A 32 -1.95 -5.17 -14.68
CA SER A 32 -2.63 -6.23 -13.95
C SER A 32 -3.38 -5.74 -12.71
N VAL A 33 -3.25 -4.47 -12.34
CA VAL A 33 -3.82 -3.94 -11.10
C VAL A 33 -5.06 -3.09 -11.38
N LEU A 34 -6.17 -3.42 -10.75
CA LEU A 34 -7.40 -2.64 -10.85
C LEU A 34 -7.46 -1.58 -9.77
N GLU A 35 -7.16 -1.95 -8.52
CA GLU A 35 -7.12 -1.01 -7.40
C GLU A 35 -5.92 -1.33 -6.54
N ALA A 36 -5.41 -0.33 -5.86
CA ALA A 36 -4.26 -0.51 -4.99
C ALA A 36 -4.30 0.46 -3.83
N ALA A 37 -3.77 0.04 -2.69
CA ALA A 37 -3.64 0.91 -1.53
C ALA A 37 -2.44 0.45 -0.70
N ALA A 38 -1.47 1.33 -0.54
CA ALA A 38 -0.32 1.08 0.32
C ALA A 38 -0.64 1.49 1.75
N PHE A 39 0.01 0.87 2.70
CA PHE A 39 -0.20 1.18 4.10
C PHE A 39 1.06 0.88 4.91
N ALA A 40 1.12 1.45 6.11
CA ALA A 40 2.27 1.28 7.00
C ALA A 40 2.08 0.03 7.85
N VAL A 41 3.18 -0.70 8.05
CA VAL A 41 3.21 -1.85 8.94
C VAL A 41 4.36 -1.63 9.93
N PRO A 42 4.15 -1.80 11.23
CA PRO A 42 5.24 -1.65 12.20
C PRO A 42 6.40 -2.59 11.87
N CYS A 43 7.60 -2.07 11.99
CA CYS A 43 8.81 -2.79 11.65
C CYS A 43 9.92 -2.47 12.64
N ALA A 44 10.54 -3.50 13.19
CA ALA A 44 11.58 -3.30 14.20
C ALA A 44 12.80 -2.57 13.64
N ASN A 45 13.13 -2.80 12.38
CA ASN A 45 14.34 -2.22 11.80
C ASN A 45 14.18 -0.77 11.36
N TYR A 46 12.99 -0.41 10.88
CA TYR A 46 12.77 0.91 10.27
C TYR A 46 11.69 1.72 10.97
N GLY A 47 11.07 1.21 12.01
CA GLY A 47 9.90 1.84 12.62
C GLY A 47 8.62 1.45 11.89
N GLU A 48 8.58 1.66 10.57
CA GLU A 48 7.50 1.21 9.72
C GLU A 48 8.08 0.70 8.40
N ARG A 49 7.31 -0.13 7.73
CA ARG A 49 7.65 -0.57 6.38
C ARG A 49 6.42 -0.42 5.50
N VAL A 50 6.61 -0.51 4.19
CA VAL A 50 5.53 -0.36 3.22
C VAL A 50 4.99 -1.72 2.84
N GLU A 51 3.68 -1.89 2.91
CA GLU A 51 3.00 -3.03 2.31
C GLU A 51 1.82 -2.50 1.53
N ALA A 52 1.25 -3.30 0.66
CA ALA A 52 0.16 -2.84 -0.19
C ALA A 52 -0.87 -3.94 -0.39
N CYS A 53 -2.12 -3.52 -0.56
CA CYS A 53 -3.21 -4.41 -0.96
C CYS A 53 -3.61 -4.03 -2.37
N ILE A 54 -3.87 -5.02 -3.22
CA ILE A 54 -4.31 -4.77 -4.58
C ILE A 54 -5.53 -5.63 -4.91
N ILE A 55 -6.32 -5.13 -5.86
CA ILE A 55 -7.37 -5.91 -6.50
C ILE A 55 -6.89 -6.10 -7.93
N PRO A 56 -6.61 -7.35 -8.34
CA PRO A 56 -6.10 -7.57 -9.70
C PRO A 56 -7.21 -7.50 -10.73
N ARG A 57 -6.85 -7.16 -11.97
CA ARG A 57 -7.80 -7.23 -13.08
C ARG A 57 -8.00 -8.68 -13.47
N GLN A 58 -9.24 -9.07 -13.68
CA GLN A 58 -9.53 -10.45 -13.99
C GLN A 58 -9.07 -10.87 -15.38
N SER A 59 -8.96 -9.91 -16.28
CA SER A 59 -8.58 -10.22 -17.65
C SER A 59 -7.09 -10.43 -17.87
N ILE A 60 -6.27 -10.15 -16.86
CA ILE A 60 -4.82 -10.23 -16.99
C ILE A 60 -4.27 -11.12 -15.89
N LYS A 61 -3.40 -12.06 -16.28
CA LYS A 61 -2.80 -12.95 -15.29
C LYS A 61 -1.81 -12.16 -14.43
N LEU A 62 -2.02 -12.19 -13.12
CA LEU A 62 -1.17 -11.45 -12.20
C LEU A 62 0.14 -12.17 -11.93
N ASN A 63 1.24 -11.45 -12.02
CA ASN A 63 2.56 -11.95 -11.63
C ASN A 63 3.11 -10.97 -10.59
N LEU A 64 3.16 -11.41 -9.33
CA LEU A 64 3.58 -10.55 -8.24
C LEU A 64 5.03 -10.10 -8.35
N GLU A 65 5.91 -10.97 -8.84
CA GLU A 65 7.32 -10.58 -9.01
C GLU A 65 7.47 -9.48 -10.04
N HIS A 66 6.74 -9.58 -11.13
CA HIS A 66 6.76 -8.58 -12.17
C HIS A 66 6.22 -7.25 -11.66
N LEU A 67 5.14 -7.32 -10.88
CA LEU A 67 4.54 -6.13 -10.30
C LEU A 67 5.49 -5.45 -9.33
N LEU A 68 6.15 -6.23 -8.50
CA LEU A 68 7.11 -5.69 -7.54
C LEU A 68 8.29 -5.04 -8.26
N GLU A 69 8.81 -5.69 -9.30
CA GLU A 69 9.89 -5.11 -10.10
C GLU A 69 9.48 -3.81 -10.75
N HIS A 70 8.23 -3.74 -11.19
CA HIS A 70 7.71 -2.51 -11.77
C HIS A 70 7.73 -1.37 -10.75
N CYS A 71 7.30 -1.65 -9.53
CA CYS A 71 7.32 -0.65 -8.46
C CYS A 71 8.74 -0.20 -8.14
N ILE A 72 9.67 -1.15 -8.04
CA ILE A 72 11.07 -0.82 -7.76
C ILE A 72 11.64 0.06 -8.85
N SER A 73 11.32 -0.24 -10.09
CA SER A 73 11.78 0.55 -11.22
C SER A 73 11.19 1.96 -11.22
N SER A 74 9.96 2.09 -10.74
CA SER A 74 9.23 3.36 -10.78
C SER A 74 9.58 4.27 -9.61
N ILE A 75 9.63 3.75 -8.39
CA ILE A 75 9.80 4.58 -7.21
C ILE A 75 10.99 4.17 -6.32
N GLY A 76 11.75 3.18 -6.74
CA GLY A 76 12.92 2.74 -6.01
C GLY A 76 12.61 1.65 -5.00
N LYS A 77 13.64 0.88 -4.66
CA LYS A 77 13.48 -0.25 -3.77
C LYS A 77 13.05 0.16 -2.36
N PHE A 78 13.52 1.30 -1.89
CA PHE A 78 13.21 1.76 -0.54
C PHE A 78 11.72 2.04 -0.36
N LYS A 79 11.08 2.64 -1.36
CA LYS A 79 9.67 3.00 -1.29
C LYS A 79 8.74 1.89 -1.77
N ALA A 80 9.26 0.93 -2.52
CA ALA A 80 8.42 -0.17 -3.03
C ALA A 80 7.91 -1.02 -1.89
N PRO A 81 6.71 -1.61 -2.03
CA PRO A 81 6.16 -2.42 -0.93
C PRO A 81 6.95 -3.70 -0.72
N ASP A 82 7.13 -4.06 0.56
CA ASP A 82 7.80 -5.31 0.92
C ASP A 82 6.91 -6.51 0.63
N LYS A 83 5.61 -6.35 0.74
CA LYS A 83 4.64 -7.40 0.46
C LYS A 83 3.45 -6.82 -0.25
N ILE A 84 2.87 -7.59 -1.16
CA ILE A 84 1.65 -7.21 -1.87
C ILE A 84 0.60 -8.26 -1.55
N HIS A 85 -0.51 -7.81 -0.98
CA HIS A 85 -1.62 -8.70 -0.61
C HIS A 85 -2.72 -8.58 -1.64
N ILE A 86 -3.22 -9.72 -2.11
CA ILE A 86 -4.30 -9.75 -3.10
C ILE A 86 -5.62 -9.81 -2.34
N MET A 87 -6.52 -8.91 -2.65
CA MET A 87 -7.82 -8.83 -1.99
C MET A 87 -8.94 -8.74 -3.01
N ASN A 88 -10.14 -9.09 -2.59
CA ASN A 88 -11.32 -8.98 -3.45
C ASN A 88 -11.93 -7.58 -3.39
N ASP A 89 -11.71 -6.88 -2.29
CA ASP A 89 -12.27 -5.56 -2.10
C ASP A 89 -11.41 -4.80 -1.09
N LEU A 90 -11.49 -3.49 -1.13
CA LEU A 90 -10.76 -2.63 -0.19
C LEU A 90 -11.76 -1.84 0.64
N PRO A 91 -11.47 -1.58 1.93
CA PRO A 91 -12.39 -0.81 2.77
C PRO A 91 -12.51 0.62 2.28
N LYS A 92 -13.72 1.09 2.09
CA LYS A 92 -13.99 2.44 1.60
C LYS A 92 -14.97 3.14 2.52
N GLY A 93 -14.77 4.44 2.67
CA GLY A 93 -15.66 5.26 3.45
C GLY A 93 -16.88 5.69 2.64
N PRO A 94 -17.76 6.49 3.24
CA PRO A 94 -18.97 6.94 2.56
C PRO A 94 -18.71 7.72 1.28
N SER A 95 -17.55 8.36 1.19
CA SER A 95 -17.21 9.14 0.00
C SER A 95 -16.52 8.31 -1.08
N GLY A 96 -16.36 6.99 -0.85
CA GLY A 96 -15.70 6.12 -1.80
C GLY A 96 -14.18 6.09 -1.67
N LYS A 97 -13.62 6.84 -0.73
CA LYS A 97 -12.17 6.84 -0.53
C LYS A 97 -11.74 5.61 0.25
N ILE A 98 -10.60 5.04 -0.13
CA ILE A 98 -10.06 3.89 0.56
C ILE A 98 -9.64 4.27 1.98
N GLN A 99 -10.10 3.49 2.95
CA GLN A 99 -9.77 3.71 4.36
C GLN A 99 -8.46 3.00 4.66
N ARG A 100 -7.39 3.64 4.28
CA ARG A 100 -6.04 3.07 4.32
C ARG A 100 -5.62 2.61 5.71
N LEU A 101 -6.00 3.37 6.73
CA LEU A 101 -5.60 3.04 8.10
C LEU A 101 -6.24 1.76 8.62
N LYS A 102 -7.29 1.28 7.97
CA LYS A 102 -7.91 0.02 8.36
C LYS A 102 -7.22 -1.18 7.76
N LEU A 103 -6.38 -0.99 6.77
CA LEU A 103 -5.77 -2.11 6.06
C LEU A 103 -4.88 -2.95 6.96
N TYR A 104 -4.10 -2.31 7.83
CA TYR A 104 -3.23 -3.05 8.72
C TYR A 104 -4.03 -4.03 9.59
N ASN A 105 -5.12 -3.59 10.16
CA ASN A 105 -5.93 -4.44 11.01
C ASN A 105 -6.63 -5.55 10.23
N LEU A 106 -6.94 -5.32 8.96
CA LEU A 106 -7.54 -6.35 8.13
C LEU A 106 -6.54 -7.45 7.78
N ILE A 107 -5.29 -7.07 7.53
CA ILE A 107 -4.26 -8.02 7.13
C ILE A 107 -3.67 -8.73 8.35
N TYR A 108 -3.52 -8.01 9.45
CA TYR A 108 -2.89 -8.54 10.67
C TYR A 108 -3.82 -8.37 11.88
N PRO A 109 -4.97 -9.05 11.90
CA PRO A 109 -5.92 -8.84 13.00
C PRO A 109 -5.37 -9.21 14.37
N GLN A 110 -4.46 -10.17 14.46
CA GLN A 110 -3.88 -10.56 15.73
C GLN A 110 -2.87 -9.56 16.27
N ALA A 111 -2.36 -8.68 15.45
CA ALA A 111 -1.41 -7.69 15.89
C ALA A 111 -2.07 -6.57 16.67
N LYS A 112 -3.41 -6.54 16.67
CA LYS A 112 -4.11 -5.51 17.32
C LYS A 112 -4.34 -5.87 18.75
N ILE A 113 -3.65 -5.42 19.65
CA ILE A 113 -3.84 -5.82 21.06
C ILE A 113 -4.01 -4.65 21.97
#